data_15881c87dd8c8fa77e5ff3e595d1cdff
#
_entry.id   15881c87dd8c8fa77e5ff3e595d1cdff
#
_cell.length_a   1.000
_cell.length_b   1.000
_cell.length_c   1.000
_cell.angle_alpha   90.00
_cell.angle_beta   90.00
_cell.angle_gamma   90.00
#
_symmetry.space_group_name_H-M   'P 1'
#
loop_
_entity.id
_entity.type
_entity.pdbx_description
1 polymer ?
#
loop_
_entity_poly.entity_id
_entity_poly.type
_entity_poly.pdbx_seq_one_letter_code
_entity_poly.pdbx_strand_id
1 'polypeptide(L)'
;MAVVLNKEQIMEIIPHRDPFLLIDEVNELEVGKRVKATKYIKAEDFWFKGHFPNYPVTPGVLMVEMCAQAGAVALLSLPENKGKIGLFGGINNCKFRQQVVPGDKPVSYTHLTLP
;
A
#
# COMPACT_ATOMS: atom_id res chain seq x y z
N MET A 1 0.89 -5.73 15.58
CA MET A 1 2.14 -6.09 14.90
C MET A 1 3.18 -5.01 15.16
N ALA A 2 4.46 -5.41 15.17
CA ALA A 2 5.54 -4.44 15.31
C ALA A 2 5.55 -3.47 14.13
N VAL A 3 6.02 -2.25 14.36
CA VAL A 3 6.17 -1.24 13.31
C VAL A 3 7.66 -1.07 13.02
N VAL A 4 8.06 -1.44 11.80
CA VAL A 4 9.44 -1.30 11.33
C VAL A 4 9.66 0.09 10.74
N LEU A 5 8.67 0.60 9.99
CA LEU A 5 8.66 1.95 9.44
C LEU A 5 7.33 2.61 9.75
N ASN A 6 7.38 3.83 10.29
CA ASN A 6 6.18 4.65 10.47
C ASN A 6 5.89 5.44 9.19
N LYS A 7 4.81 6.22 9.19
CA LYS A 7 4.38 6.94 8.00
C LYS A 7 5.42 7.93 7.48
N GLU A 8 6.08 8.67 8.36
CA GLU A 8 7.12 9.63 7.97
C GLU A 8 8.31 8.93 7.31
N GLN A 9 8.70 7.77 7.84
CA GLN A 9 9.79 6.99 7.27
C GLN A 9 9.42 6.42 5.89
N ILE A 10 8.16 6.00 5.72
CA ILE A 10 7.67 5.57 4.42
C ILE A 10 7.75 6.72 3.41
N MET A 11 7.37 7.93 3.82
CA MET A 11 7.41 9.11 2.96
C MET A 11 8.83 9.49 2.54
N GLU A 12 9.84 9.08 3.28
CA GLU A 12 11.24 9.28 2.89
C GLU A 12 11.66 8.34 1.76
N ILE A 13 10.93 7.23 1.59
CA ILE A 13 11.30 6.19 0.62
C ILE A 13 10.47 6.32 -0.66
N ILE A 14 9.15 6.52 -0.55
CA ILE A 14 8.26 6.62 -1.70
C ILE A 14 7.74 8.05 -1.85
N PRO A 15 7.45 8.50 -3.09
CA PRO A 15 7.03 9.89 -3.35
C PRO A 15 5.55 10.16 -3.04
N HIS A 16 4.76 9.12 -2.76
CA HIS A 16 3.33 9.25 -2.49
C HIS A 16 3.07 10.12 -1.26
N ARG A 17 1.99 10.89 -1.32
CA ARG A 17 1.58 11.80 -0.23
C ARG A 17 0.07 11.72 -0.05
N ASP A 18 -0.42 12.12 1.12
CA ASP A 18 -1.85 12.18 1.38
C ASP A 18 -2.53 13.08 0.34
N PRO A 19 -3.69 12.73 -0.16
CA PRO A 19 -4.55 11.61 0.30
C PRO A 19 -4.25 10.26 -0.39
N PHE A 20 -3.24 10.19 -1.24
CA PHE A 20 -2.97 8.98 -2.02
C PHE A 20 -1.86 8.10 -1.43
N LEU A 21 -1.38 8.41 -0.24
CA LEU A 21 -0.50 7.50 0.49
C LEU A 21 -1.37 6.47 1.21
N LEU A 22 -1.38 5.23 0.72
CA LEU A 22 -2.35 4.21 1.12
C LEU A 22 -1.75 3.11 2.01
N ILE A 23 -0.61 3.36 2.64
CA ILE A 23 -0.07 2.50 3.68
C ILE A 23 0.29 3.36 4.88
N ASP A 24 -0.02 2.87 6.08
CA ASP A 24 0.20 3.64 7.30
C ASP A 24 1.47 3.22 8.03
N GLU A 25 1.85 1.95 7.88
CA GLU A 25 3.03 1.43 8.55
C GLU A 25 3.57 0.22 7.80
N VAL A 26 4.86 -0.05 7.94
CA VAL A 26 5.50 -1.26 7.45
C VAL A 26 5.84 -2.12 8.65
N ASN A 27 5.44 -3.39 8.61
CA ASN A 27 5.57 -4.33 9.72
C ASN A 27 6.71 -5.32 9.54
N GLU A 28 7.09 -5.62 8.30
CA GLU A 28 8.24 -6.45 7.97
C GLU A 28 8.84 -5.91 6.69
N LEU A 29 10.15 -5.87 6.61
CA LEU A 29 10.86 -5.41 5.42
C LEU A 29 12.16 -6.15 5.24
N GLU A 30 12.31 -6.79 4.09
CA GLU A 30 13.58 -7.31 3.60
C GLU A 30 13.84 -6.59 2.28
N VAL A 31 14.76 -5.61 2.33
CA VAL A 31 14.98 -4.68 1.23
C VAL A 31 15.23 -5.40 -0.09
N GLY A 32 14.46 -5.04 -1.13
CA GLY A 32 14.55 -5.65 -2.45
C GLY A 32 13.92 -7.02 -2.58
N LYS A 33 13.38 -7.60 -1.50
CA LYS A 33 12.83 -8.96 -1.51
C LYS A 33 11.39 -9.06 -1.09
N ARG A 34 11.03 -8.56 0.09
CA ARG A 34 9.66 -8.69 0.59
C ARG A 34 9.31 -7.56 1.54
N VAL A 35 8.01 -7.35 1.70
CA VAL A 35 7.47 -6.32 2.57
C VAL A 35 6.10 -6.75 3.07
N LYS A 36 5.79 -6.33 4.29
CA LYS A 36 4.46 -6.47 4.87
C LYS A 36 4.05 -5.12 5.44
N ALA A 37 2.94 -4.57 4.97
CA ALA A 37 2.49 -3.23 5.33
C ALA A 37 1.01 -3.23 5.68
N THR A 38 0.60 -2.31 6.53
CA THR A 38 -0.78 -2.18 7.00
C THR A 38 -1.34 -0.82 6.67
N LYS A 39 -2.60 -0.80 6.24
CA LYS A 39 -3.43 0.40 6.12
C LYS A 39 -4.57 0.30 7.14
N TYR A 40 -4.80 1.36 7.88
CA TYR A 40 -5.96 1.46 8.79
C TYR A 40 -7.07 2.20 8.06
N ILE A 41 -8.15 1.49 7.72
CA ILE A 41 -9.26 2.05 6.94
C ILE A 41 -10.16 2.86 7.86
N LYS A 42 -10.36 4.14 7.52
CA LYS A 42 -11.17 5.07 8.31
C LYS A 42 -12.37 5.54 7.51
N ALA A 43 -13.46 5.86 8.21
CA ALA A 43 -14.68 6.34 7.57
C ALA A 43 -14.45 7.62 6.75
N GLU A 44 -13.49 8.45 7.14
CA GLU A 44 -13.15 9.71 6.46
C GLU A 44 -12.17 9.55 5.31
N ASP A 45 -11.73 8.31 4.99
CA ASP A 45 -10.89 8.10 3.82
C ASP A 45 -11.61 8.58 2.55
N PHE A 46 -10.87 9.22 1.65
CA PHE A 46 -11.44 10.04 0.58
C PHE A 46 -12.38 9.28 -0.38
N TRP A 47 -12.17 7.99 -0.57
CA TRP A 47 -12.94 7.22 -1.54
C TRP A 47 -14.36 6.90 -1.08
N PHE A 48 -14.66 6.93 0.21
CA PHE A 48 -15.99 6.53 0.71
C PHE A 48 -17.08 7.52 0.35
N LYS A 49 -16.73 8.77 0.09
CA LYS A 49 -17.68 9.79 -0.28
C LYS A 49 -18.46 9.44 -1.55
N GLY A 50 -17.78 8.77 -2.48
CA GLY A 50 -18.36 8.38 -3.75
C GLY A 50 -18.53 6.87 -3.95
N HIS A 51 -17.91 6.07 -3.10
CA HIS A 51 -17.85 4.61 -3.32
C HIS A 51 -18.25 3.83 -2.06
N PHE A 52 -19.46 3.86 -1.57
CA PHE A 52 -20.62 4.53 -2.13
C PHE A 52 -21.30 5.32 -1.03
N PRO A 53 -22.08 6.39 -1.31
CA PRO A 53 -22.61 7.27 -0.26
C PRO A 53 -23.34 6.57 0.89
N ASN A 54 -24.10 5.50 0.60
CA ASN A 54 -24.83 4.76 1.63
C ASN A 54 -24.30 3.33 1.82
N TYR A 55 -23.14 3.04 1.25
CA TYR A 55 -22.53 1.72 1.35
C TYR A 55 -21.00 1.87 1.24
N PRO A 56 -20.31 2.19 2.34
CA PRO A 56 -18.86 2.44 2.28
C PRO A 56 -18.08 1.15 2.08
N VAL A 57 -17.42 1.03 0.94
CA VAL A 57 -16.54 -0.10 0.64
C VAL A 57 -15.31 0.42 -0.12
N THR A 58 -14.13 -0.12 0.22
CA THR A 58 -12.90 0.28 -0.45
C THR A 58 -12.86 -0.28 -1.87
N PRO A 59 -12.64 0.58 -2.90
CA PRO A 59 -12.50 0.09 -4.28
C PRO A 59 -11.37 -0.93 -4.39
N GLY A 60 -11.62 -2.02 -5.13
CA GLY A 60 -10.61 -3.05 -5.32
C GLY A 60 -9.32 -2.53 -5.94
N VAL A 61 -9.44 -1.57 -6.86
CA VAL A 61 -8.25 -0.96 -7.49
C VAL A 61 -7.36 -0.24 -6.49
N LEU A 62 -7.94 0.31 -5.40
CA LEU A 62 -7.14 0.94 -4.36
C LEU A 62 -6.45 -0.10 -3.48
N MET A 63 -7.04 -1.28 -3.30
CA MET A 63 -6.35 -2.37 -2.60
C MET A 63 -5.14 -2.85 -3.40
N VAL A 64 -5.25 -2.89 -4.72
CA VAL A 64 -4.10 -3.16 -5.59
C VAL A 64 -3.05 -2.08 -5.43
N GLU A 65 -3.45 -0.82 -5.36
CA GLU A 65 -2.53 0.29 -5.17
C GLU A 65 -1.81 0.19 -3.81
N MET A 66 -2.50 -0.23 -2.75
CA MET A 66 -1.88 -0.47 -1.45
C MET A 66 -0.74 -1.49 -1.56
N CYS A 67 -0.98 -2.59 -2.27
CA CYS A 67 0.04 -3.61 -2.49
C CYS A 67 1.20 -3.07 -3.32
N ALA A 68 0.90 -2.24 -4.33
CA ALA A 68 1.93 -1.64 -5.17
C ALA A 68 2.81 -0.68 -4.37
N GLN A 69 2.21 0.12 -3.50
CA GLN A 69 2.96 1.04 -2.64
C GLN A 69 3.85 0.28 -1.65
N ALA A 70 3.33 -0.80 -1.07
CA ALA A 70 4.13 -1.65 -0.19
C ALA A 70 5.34 -2.22 -0.95
N GLY A 71 5.12 -2.75 -2.15
CA GLY A 71 6.20 -3.25 -2.99
C GLY A 71 7.21 -2.16 -3.35
N ALA A 72 6.72 -0.95 -3.61
CA ALA A 72 7.59 0.19 -3.90
C ALA A 72 8.51 0.51 -2.72
N VAL A 73 8.03 0.39 -1.48
CA VAL A 73 8.88 0.59 -0.30
C VAL A 73 10.06 -0.37 -0.33
N ALA A 74 9.81 -1.64 -0.57
CA ALA A 74 10.89 -2.64 -0.61
C ALA A 74 11.87 -2.37 -1.76
N LEU A 75 11.36 -2.01 -2.93
CA LEU A 75 12.18 -1.79 -4.12
C LEU A 75 12.99 -0.50 -4.05
N LEU A 76 12.35 0.60 -3.63
CA LEU A 76 13.00 1.92 -3.57
C LEU A 76 13.89 2.09 -2.33
N SER A 77 13.85 1.14 -1.40
CA SER A 77 14.77 1.11 -0.28
C SER A 77 16.17 0.62 -0.68
N LEU A 78 16.29 0.00 -1.86
CA LEU A 78 17.61 -0.36 -2.39
C LEU A 78 18.40 0.92 -2.69
N PRO A 79 19.69 1.00 -2.30
CA PRO A 79 20.49 2.22 -2.50
C PRO A 79 20.53 2.70 -3.96
N GLU A 80 20.59 1.80 -4.93
CA GLU A 80 20.62 2.12 -6.35
C GLU A 80 19.31 2.72 -6.87
N ASN A 81 18.22 2.58 -6.12
CA ASN A 81 16.90 3.09 -6.51
C ASN A 81 16.50 4.35 -5.76
N LYS A 82 17.32 4.84 -4.86
CA LYS A 82 17.00 6.01 -4.05
C LYS A 82 16.66 7.21 -4.93
N GLY A 83 15.49 7.82 -4.68
CA GLY A 83 15.03 8.99 -5.41
C GLY A 83 14.33 8.69 -6.73
N LYS A 84 14.22 7.42 -7.12
CA LYS A 84 13.49 7.03 -8.32
C LYS A 84 11.99 7.02 -8.08
N ILE A 85 11.22 7.10 -9.15
CA ILE A 85 9.76 6.99 -9.12
C ILE A 85 9.38 5.69 -9.82
N GLY A 86 8.60 4.86 -9.12
CA GLY A 86 8.10 3.62 -9.69
C GLY A 86 6.71 3.82 -10.30
N LEU A 87 6.52 3.31 -11.51
CA LEU A 87 5.24 3.35 -12.20
C LEU A 87 4.69 1.94 -12.35
N PHE A 88 3.37 1.80 -12.11
CA PHE A 88 2.69 0.52 -12.21
C PHE A 88 2.51 0.12 -13.68
N GLY A 89 3.09 -1.00 -14.08
CA GLY A 89 3.12 -1.42 -15.48
C GLY A 89 2.01 -2.38 -15.89
N GLY A 90 1.45 -3.14 -14.95
CA GLY A 90 0.39 -4.09 -15.28
C GLY A 90 0.11 -5.09 -14.18
N ILE A 91 -0.96 -5.86 -14.36
CA ILE A 91 -1.40 -6.89 -13.42
C ILE A 91 -1.84 -8.13 -14.19
N ASN A 92 -1.45 -9.30 -13.68
CA ASN A 92 -1.96 -10.58 -14.16
C ASN A 92 -2.69 -11.26 -13.00
N ASN A 93 -3.92 -11.73 -13.24
CA ASN A 93 -4.70 -12.50 -12.26
C ASN A 93 -4.96 -11.78 -10.93
N CYS A 94 -5.83 -10.79 -10.95
CA CYS A 94 -6.25 -10.10 -9.74
C CYS A 94 -7.68 -10.51 -9.37
N LYS A 95 -7.90 -10.91 -8.11
CA LYS A 95 -9.22 -11.31 -7.61
C LYS A 95 -9.51 -10.62 -6.29
N PHE A 96 -10.75 -10.19 -6.09
CA PHE A 96 -11.22 -9.55 -4.87
C PHE A 96 -12.25 -10.46 -4.22
N ARG A 97 -11.96 -10.98 -3.03
CA ARG A 97 -12.79 -12.00 -2.37
C ARG A 97 -13.56 -11.48 -1.16
N GLN A 98 -13.17 -10.34 -0.61
CA GLN A 98 -13.82 -9.74 0.55
C GLN A 98 -13.90 -8.24 0.38
N GLN A 99 -14.96 -7.65 0.94
CA GLN A 99 -15.10 -6.21 1.00
C GLN A 99 -14.23 -5.66 2.14
N VAL A 100 -13.64 -4.49 1.93
CA VAL A 100 -12.86 -3.78 2.93
C VAL A 100 -13.63 -2.52 3.31
N VAL A 101 -14.03 -2.42 4.56
CA VAL A 101 -14.91 -1.37 5.07
C VAL A 101 -14.22 -0.59 6.19
N PRO A 102 -14.77 0.58 6.59
CA PRO A 102 -14.19 1.35 7.70
C PRO A 102 -14.01 0.50 8.95
N GLY A 103 -12.86 0.60 9.59
CA GLY A 103 -12.48 -0.20 10.75
C GLY A 103 -11.61 -1.39 10.40
N ASP A 104 -11.54 -1.79 9.15
CA ASP A 104 -10.67 -2.89 8.72
C ASP A 104 -9.20 -2.46 8.69
N LYS A 105 -8.32 -3.45 8.77
CA LYS A 105 -6.86 -3.27 8.74
C LYS A 105 -6.25 -4.17 7.68
N PRO A 106 -6.46 -3.88 6.38
CA PRO A 106 -5.86 -4.73 5.35
C PRO A 106 -4.34 -4.72 5.45
N VAL A 107 -3.76 -5.89 5.29
CA VAL A 107 -2.32 -6.09 5.31
C VAL A 107 -1.87 -6.50 3.92
N SER A 108 -0.97 -5.71 3.35
CA SER A 108 -0.36 -6.00 2.06
C SER A 108 0.91 -6.81 2.28
N TYR A 109 0.98 -7.97 1.64
CA TYR A 109 2.15 -8.83 1.72
C TYR A 109 2.67 -9.03 0.30
N THR A 110 3.87 -8.57 0.03
CA THR A 110 4.44 -8.59 -1.32
C THR A 110 5.82 -9.24 -1.32
N HIS A 111 5.99 -10.20 -2.22
CA HIS A 111 7.29 -10.75 -2.56
C HIS A 111 7.72 -10.19 -3.91
N LEU A 112 8.93 -9.69 -3.99
CA LEU A 112 9.48 -9.19 -5.24
C LEU A 112 10.18 -10.33 -5.97
N THR A 113 9.79 -10.54 -7.23
CA THR A 113 10.45 -11.49 -8.10
C THR A 113 11.33 -10.69 -9.06
N LEU A 114 12.64 -10.87 -8.95
CA LEU A 114 13.56 -10.20 -9.87
C LEU A 114 13.74 -11.09 -11.10
N PRO A 115 13.78 -10.50 -12.31
CA PRO A 115 14.04 -11.26 -13.54
C PRO A 115 15.44 -11.82 -13.57
#